data_a3009769bea71f010a89bbd73187ede9
#
_entry.id   a3009769bea71f010a89bbd73187ede9
#
_cell.length_a   1.000
_cell.length_b   1.000
_cell.length_c   1.000
_cell.angle_alpha   90.00
_cell.angle_beta   90.00
_cell.angle_gamma   90.00
#
_symmetry.space_group_name_H-M   'P 1'
#
loop_
_entity.id
_entity.type
_entity.pdbx_description
1 polymer ?
#
loop_
_entity_poly.entity_id
_entity_poly.type
_entity_poly.pdbx_seq_one_letter_code
_entity_poly.pdbx_strand_id
1 'polypeptide(L)'
;MTTLQSTGARRPRCPNLRGMKPRIFLGSSGKQAKLVQALTRGLAEVADVEPWTTVFNPGVSTLDRLVELTREVDFAAFVFAQDDWTSNPSDGGATGQASPRDNVVFEAGLFGGALGMRRTFILHAKGAKLPTDLLGMTAVRYPDALNAADMRSVNQKLRKAIEEEGRLTRLEGDWWQHSLTL
;
A
#
# COMPACT_ATOMS: atom_id res chain seq x y z
N MET A 1 8.25 -27.24 53.64
CA MET A 1 7.96 -27.66 52.24
C MET A 1 6.73 -26.88 51.75
N THR A 2 6.94 -25.78 51.09
CA THR A 2 5.83 -24.90 50.61
C THR A 2 5.75 -25.04 49.11
N THR A 3 4.65 -25.64 48.65
CA THR A 3 4.39 -25.92 47.25
C THR A 3 3.92 -24.62 46.56
N LEU A 4 4.73 -24.07 45.64
CA LEU A 4 4.36 -22.96 44.77
C LEU A 4 3.38 -23.49 43.71
N GLN A 5 2.12 -23.08 43.81
CA GLN A 5 1.12 -23.29 42.75
C GLN A 5 1.37 -22.29 41.63
N SER A 6 1.74 -22.82 40.47
CA SER A 6 1.85 -22.11 39.20
C SER A 6 0.44 -21.69 38.72
N THR A 7 0.08 -20.44 38.87
CA THR A 7 -1.10 -19.84 38.24
C THR A 7 -0.81 -19.69 36.75
N GLY A 8 -1.27 -20.64 35.95
CA GLY A 8 -1.23 -20.56 34.48
C GLY A 8 -2.07 -19.37 33.99
N ALA A 9 -1.40 -18.26 33.69
CA ALA A 9 -2.03 -17.13 33.01
C ALA A 9 -2.49 -17.61 31.63
N ARG A 10 -3.81 -17.69 31.43
CA ARG A 10 -4.38 -17.96 30.11
C ARG A 10 -3.98 -16.86 29.15
N ARG A 11 -3.21 -17.19 28.11
CA ARG A 11 -2.90 -16.28 27.01
C ARG A 11 -4.21 -15.72 26.45
N PRO A 12 -4.33 -14.40 26.24
CA PRO A 12 -5.49 -13.83 25.59
C PRO A 12 -5.67 -14.50 24.22
N ARG A 13 -6.87 -15.03 23.97
CA ARG A 13 -7.21 -15.58 22.65
C ARG A 13 -7.25 -14.42 21.68
N CYS A 14 -6.43 -14.46 20.63
CA CYS A 14 -6.55 -13.53 19.51
C CYS A 14 -8.02 -13.49 19.06
N PRO A 15 -8.59 -12.30 18.83
CA PRO A 15 -9.95 -12.20 18.27
C PRO A 15 -10.00 -12.99 16.97
N ASN A 16 -11.07 -13.73 16.76
CA ASN A 16 -11.26 -14.56 15.56
C ASN A 16 -11.37 -13.65 14.32
N LEU A 17 -10.24 -13.45 13.63
CA LEU A 17 -10.12 -12.59 12.44
C LEU A 17 -10.79 -13.20 11.19
N ARG A 18 -11.37 -14.40 11.31
CA ARG A 18 -12.14 -15.03 10.24
C ARG A 18 -13.44 -14.26 10.02
N GLY A 19 -13.56 -13.59 8.90
CA GLY A 19 -14.75 -12.83 8.51
C GLY A 19 -14.58 -11.30 8.42
N MET A 20 -13.48 -10.74 8.90
CA MET A 20 -13.15 -9.33 8.66
C MET A 20 -12.42 -9.17 7.32
N LYS A 21 -12.84 -8.20 6.51
CA LYS A 21 -12.15 -7.87 5.26
C LYS A 21 -10.73 -7.39 5.55
N PRO A 22 -9.75 -7.69 4.69
CA PRO A 22 -8.44 -7.06 4.76
C PRO A 22 -8.56 -5.55 4.49
N ARG A 23 -7.67 -4.77 5.10
CA ARG A 23 -7.57 -3.31 4.89
C ARG A 23 -6.54 -3.01 3.82
N ILE A 24 -6.85 -2.12 2.89
CA ILE A 24 -5.95 -1.68 1.84
C ILE A 24 -5.81 -0.17 1.80
N PHE A 25 -4.59 0.34 1.87
CA PHE A 25 -4.29 1.76 1.64
C PHE A 25 -4.18 2.05 0.14
N LEU A 26 -4.78 3.15 -0.32
CA LEU A 26 -4.64 3.64 -1.70
C LEU A 26 -3.89 4.97 -1.72
N GLY A 27 -2.62 4.93 -2.15
CA GLY A 27 -1.77 6.10 -2.35
C GLY A 27 -1.84 6.62 -3.78
N SER A 28 -1.98 7.94 -3.94
CA SER A 28 -1.97 8.60 -5.26
C SER A 28 -1.73 10.10 -5.13
N SER A 29 -1.42 10.76 -6.25
CA SER A 29 -1.50 12.22 -6.32
C SER A 29 -2.95 12.71 -6.31
N GLY A 30 -3.16 13.96 -5.92
CA GLY A 30 -4.50 14.59 -5.94
C GLY A 30 -5.15 14.64 -7.33
N LYS A 31 -4.34 14.55 -8.41
CA LYS A 31 -4.85 14.54 -9.80
C LYS A 31 -5.61 13.24 -10.13
N GLN A 32 -5.38 12.16 -9.36
CA GLN A 32 -5.93 10.82 -9.63
C GLN A 32 -7.19 10.49 -8.82
N ALA A 33 -7.87 11.47 -8.24
CA ALA A 33 -9.03 11.27 -7.36
C ALA A 33 -10.14 10.41 -7.99
N LYS A 34 -10.43 10.58 -9.29
CA LYS A 34 -11.43 9.77 -10.01
C LYS A 34 -11.03 8.29 -10.10
N LEU A 35 -9.76 8.01 -10.35
CA LEU A 35 -9.22 6.66 -10.41
C LEU A 35 -9.28 6.00 -9.02
N VAL A 36 -8.84 6.70 -7.98
CA VAL A 36 -8.93 6.23 -6.58
C VAL A 36 -10.37 5.90 -6.21
N GLN A 37 -11.33 6.77 -6.55
CA GLN A 37 -12.75 6.52 -6.28
C GLN A 37 -13.27 5.27 -7.02
N ALA A 38 -12.84 5.04 -8.26
CA ALA A 38 -13.23 3.85 -9.01
C ALA A 38 -12.61 2.57 -8.43
N LEU A 39 -11.37 2.61 -7.97
CA LEU A 39 -10.70 1.51 -7.25
C LEU A 39 -11.40 1.21 -5.93
N THR A 40 -11.70 2.24 -5.13
CA THR A 40 -12.42 2.11 -3.86
C THR A 40 -13.73 1.35 -4.05
N ARG A 41 -14.54 1.76 -5.04
CA ARG A 41 -15.79 1.06 -5.35
C ARG A 41 -15.57 -0.37 -5.83
N GLY A 42 -14.55 -0.59 -6.67
CA GLY A 42 -14.26 -1.91 -7.23
C GLY A 42 -13.73 -2.91 -6.22
N LEU A 43 -13.10 -2.45 -5.14
CA LEU A 43 -12.52 -3.32 -4.10
C LEU A 43 -13.42 -3.49 -2.87
N ALA A 44 -14.49 -2.71 -2.72
CA ALA A 44 -15.32 -2.65 -1.53
C ALA A 44 -15.93 -4.00 -1.08
N GLU A 45 -16.10 -4.96 -1.99
CA GLU A 45 -16.59 -6.30 -1.64
C GLU A 45 -15.52 -7.16 -0.95
N VAL A 46 -14.23 -6.98 -1.29
CA VAL A 46 -13.13 -7.85 -0.84
C VAL A 46 -12.21 -7.19 0.18
N ALA A 47 -12.21 -5.86 0.29
CA ALA A 47 -11.34 -5.11 1.21
C ALA A 47 -12.02 -3.85 1.76
N ASP A 48 -11.60 -3.45 2.96
CA ASP A 48 -11.87 -2.12 3.50
C ASP A 48 -10.82 -1.15 2.97
N VAL A 49 -11.26 -0.20 2.14
CA VAL A 49 -10.36 0.68 1.39
C VAL A 49 -10.15 1.99 2.11
N GLU A 50 -8.90 2.36 2.35
CA GLU A 50 -8.48 3.62 2.96
C GLU A 50 -7.73 4.49 1.93
N PRO A 51 -8.42 5.40 1.24
CA PRO A 51 -7.75 6.33 0.35
C PRO A 51 -6.95 7.37 1.15
N TRP A 52 -5.79 7.77 0.63
CA TRP A 52 -4.91 8.73 1.27
C TRP A 52 -5.61 10.05 1.70
N THR A 53 -6.65 10.46 0.96
CA THR A 53 -7.41 11.70 1.23
C THR A 53 -8.17 11.70 2.55
N THR A 54 -8.43 10.53 3.14
CA THR A 54 -9.20 10.39 4.39
C THR A 54 -8.32 10.17 5.61
N VAL A 55 -7.02 9.99 5.42
CA VAL A 55 -6.11 9.46 6.44
C VAL A 55 -5.32 10.55 7.15
N PHE A 56 -5.21 11.75 6.56
CA PHE A 56 -4.40 12.83 7.12
C PHE A 56 -5.22 13.81 7.95
N ASN A 57 -4.84 13.92 9.23
CA ASN A 57 -5.36 14.95 10.14
C ASN A 57 -4.41 16.15 10.21
N PRO A 58 -4.91 17.39 10.25
CA PRO A 58 -4.08 18.56 10.52
C PRO A 58 -3.36 18.42 11.86
N GLY A 59 -2.04 18.65 11.89
CA GLY A 59 -1.24 18.67 13.11
C GLY A 59 -0.44 17.38 13.40
N VAL A 60 -0.60 16.32 12.61
CA VAL A 60 0.25 15.13 12.67
C VAL A 60 1.26 15.15 11.52
N SER A 61 2.50 14.74 11.76
CA SER A 61 3.47 14.55 10.69
C SER A 61 2.95 13.54 9.69
N THR A 62 2.95 13.91 8.40
CA THR A 62 2.54 13.02 7.31
C THR A 62 3.31 11.70 7.33
N LEU A 63 4.62 11.76 7.60
CA LEU A 63 5.47 10.58 7.66
C LEU A 63 5.11 9.66 8.84
N ASP A 64 4.89 10.23 10.03
CA ASP A 64 4.51 9.43 11.20
C ASP A 64 3.20 8.69 10.94
N ARG A 65 2.22 9.38 10.34
CA ARG A 65 0.94 8.74 9.99
C ARG A 65 1.09 7.64 8.93
N LEU A 66 1.97 7.81 7.93
CA LEU A 66 2.28 6.76 6.96
C LEU A 66 2.90 5.52 7.64
N VAL A 67 3.85 5.74 8.57
CA VAL A 67 4.45 4.66 9.35
C VAL A 67 3.42 3.92 10.20
N GLU A 68 2.49 4.63 10.86
CA GLU A 68 1.38 4.01 11.58
C GLU A 68 0.51 3.15 10.66
N LEU A 69 0.13 3.70 9.49
CA LEU A 69 -0.69 3.00 8.50
C LEU A 69 -0.06 1.69 8.02
N THR A 70 1.27 1.62 7.87
CA THR A 70 1.93 0.35 7.50
C THR A 70 1.68 -0.75 8.52
N ARG A 71 1.34 -0.40 9.78
CA ARG A 71 1.01 -1.34 10.85
C ARG A 71 -0.48 -1.67 10.92
N GLU A 72 -1.33 -0.83 10.33
CA GLU A 72 -2.79 -0.95 10.40
C GLU A 72 -3.39 -1.69 9.21
N VAL A 73 -2.76 -1.60 8.02
CA VAL A 73 -3.31 -2.15 6.78
C VAL A 73 -2.65 -3.48 6.40
N ASP A 74 -3.37 -4.31 5.67
CA ASP A 74 -2.91 -5.60 5.19
C ASP A 74 -2.28 -5.53 3.80
N PHE A 75 -2.64 -4.49 3.04
CA PHE A 75 -2.20 -4.22 1.67
C PHE A 75 -2.02 -2.73 1.42
N ALA A 76 -1.27 -2.40 0.38
CA ALA A 76 -1.22 -1.05 -0.17
C ALA A 76 -1.22 -1.09 -1.71
N ALA A 77 -1.81 -0.08 -2.34
CA ALA A 77 -1.76 0.11 -3.79
C ALA A 77 -1.46 1.57 -4.11
N PHE A 78 -0.52 1.80 -5.00
CA PHE A 78 -0.03 3.13 -5.38
C PHE A 78 -0.25 3.40 -6.86
N VAL A 79 -0.84 4.55 -7.17
CA VAL A 79 -1.11 4.98 -8.54
C VAL A 79 0.09 5.74 -9.08
N PHE A 80 0.85 5.10 -9.94
CA PHE A 80 1.97 5.69 -10.69
C PHE A 80 1.47 6.22 -12.03
N ALA A 81 0.93 7.44 -11.97
CA ALA A 81 0.41 8.16 -13.13
C ALA A 81 1.48 9.08 -13.75
N GLN A 82 1.14 9.71 -14.86
CA GLN A 82 1.97 10.72 -15.52
C GLN A 82 1.73 12.11 -14.89
N ASP A 83 2.04 12.25 -13.61
CA ASP A 83 1.71 13.47 -12.84
C ASP A 83 2.79 14.55 -12.93
N ASP A 84 4.04 14.15 -13.06
CA ASP A 84 5.21 14.99 -13.12
C ASP A 84 6.07 14.64 -14.34
N TRP A 85 7.10 15.46 -14.63
CA TRP A 85 8.00 15.29 -15.76
C TRP A 85 9.45 15.23 -15.29
N THR A 86 10.15 14.14 -15.59
CA THR A 86 11.59 14.03 -15.33
C THR A 86 12.35 14.33 -16.60
N SER A 87 13.06 15.45 -16.65
CA SER A 87 13.91 15.85 -17.77
C SER A 87 15.32 15.28 -17.65
N ASN A 88 16.03 15.18 -18.78
CA ASN A 88 17.43 14.82 -18.80
C ASN A 88 18.30 16.09 -18.71
N PRO A 89 19.12 16.28 -17.65
CA PRO A 89 19.95 17.49 -17.51
C PRO A 89 21.06 17.59 -18.57
N SER A 90 21.50 16.46 -19.14
CA SER A 90 22.63 16.44 -20.08
C SER A 90 22.31 17.02 -21.46
N ASP A 91 21.03 17.18 -21.79
CA ASP A 91 20.55 17.79 -23.04
C ASP A 91 19.79 19.11 -22.83
N GLY A 92 19.99 19.75 -21.68
CA GLY A 92 19.29 20.98 -21.30
C GLY A 92 17.79 20.78 -21.05
N GLY A 93 17.35 19.54 -20.81
CA GLY A 93 15.95 19.21 -20.59
C GLY A 93 15.15 18.98 -21.87
N ALA A 94 15.82 18.87 -23.03
CA ALA A 94 15.13 18.66 -24.32
C ALA A 94 14.47 17.28 -24.41
N THR A 95 15.02 16.28 -23.71
CA THR A 95 14.41 14.96 -23.57
C THR A 95 13.94 14.72 -22.13
N GLY A 96 12.94 13.87 -21.97
CA GLY A 96 12.41 13.52 -20.65
C GLY A 96 11.32 12.50 -20.75
N GLN A 97 10.80 12.12 -19.58
CA GLN A 97 9.73 11.14 -19.47
C GLN A 97 8.74 11.54 -18.38
N ALA A 98 7.46 11.32 -18.66
CA ALA A 98 6.43 11.44 -17.63
C ALA A 98 6.72 10.49 -16.47
N SER A 99 6.55 10.96 -15.24
CA SER A 99 6.86 10.23 -14.02
C SER A 99 5.73 10.32 -13.00
N PRO A 100 5.60 9.35 -12.10
CA PRO A 100 4.75 9.50 -10.93
C PRO A 100 5.33 10.59 -10.03
N ARG A 101 4.47 11.11 -9.15
CA ARG A 101 4.91 12.05 -8.12
C ARG A 101 5.90 11.38 -7.17
N ASP A 102 6.97 12.07 -6.81
CA ASP A 102 8.05 11.57 -5.96
C ASP A 102 7.55 11.08 -4.59
N ASN A 103 6.61 11.79 -3.95
CA ASN A 103 5.99 11.35 -2.70
C ASN A 103 5.32 9.97 -2.85
N VAL A 104 4.61 9.72 -3.95
CA VAL A 104 3.94 8.43 -4.19
C VAL A 104 4.97 7.31 -4.37
N VAL A 105 6.12 7.60 -4.97
CA VAL A 105 7.24 6.64 -5.10
C VAL A 105 7.84 6.32 -3.73
N PHE A 106 8.07 7.35 -2.91
CA PHE A 106 8.56 7.19 -1.54
C PHE A 106 7.60 6.35 -0.69
N GLU A 107 6.31 6.66 -0.72
CA GLU A 107 5.26 5.92 -0.02
C GLU A 107 5.23 4.45 -0.44
N ALA A 108 5.30 4.17 -1.75
CA ALA A 108 5.33 2.80 -2.27
C ALA A 108 6.54 2.01 -1.73
N GLY A 109 7.72 2.64 -1.64
CA GLY A 109 8.91 2.05 -1.04
C GLY A 109 8.74 1.76 0.44
N LEU A 110 8.17 2.70 1.21
CA LEU A 110 7.90 2.55 2.64
C LEU A 110 6.97 1.36 2.91
N PHE A 111 5.84 1.29 2.21
CA PHE A 111 4.88 0.19 2.37
C PHE A 111 5.43 -1.13 1.84
N GLY A 112 6.19 -1.12 0.74
CA GLY A 112 6.87 -2.30 0.21
C GLY A 112 7.85 -2.92 1.19
N GLY A 113 8.60 -2.09 1.92
CA GLY A 113 9.49 -2.53 3.00
C GLY A 113 8.75 -3.10 4.21
N ALA A 114 7.60 -2.51 4.57
CA ALA A 114 6.83 -2.90 5.76
C ALA A 114 5.90 -4.10 5.53
N LEU A 115 5.18 -4.15 4.40
CA LEU A 115 4.19 -5.19 4.09
C LEU A 115 4.75 -6.32 3.22
N GLY A 116 5.87 -6.06 2.55
CA GLY A 116 6.45 -6.94 1.55
C GLY A 116 5.88 -6.70 0.14
N MET A 117 6.64 -7.17 -0.86
CA MET A 117 6.38 -6.92 -2.29
C MET A 117 5.08 -7.56 -2.81
N ARG A 118 4.62 -8.65 -2.20
CA ARG A 118 3.37 -9.33 -2.59
C ARG A 118 2.12 -8.58 -2.16
N ARG A 119 2.22 -7.73 -1.13
CA ARG A 119 1.12 -6.98 -0.53
C ARG A 119 1.11 -5.51 -0.90
N THR A 120 2.09 -5.10 -1.72
CA THR A 120 2.22 -3.72 -2.20
C THR A 120 2.12 -3.71 -3.73
N PHE A 121 1.07 -3.10 -4.25
CA PHE A 121 0.74 -3.08 -5.66
C PHE A 121 1.09 -1.74 -6.28
N ILE A 122 1.62 -1.75 -7.50
CA ILE A 122 1.83 -0.56 -8.31
C ILE A 122 0.88 -0.56 -9.49
N LEU A 123 -0.01 0.42 -9.53
CA LEU A 123 -0.88 0.70 -10.66
C LEU A 123 -0.15 1.67 -11.58
N HIS A 124 0.40 1.15 -12.67
CA HIS A 124 1.33 1.87 -13.53
C HIS A 124 0.66 2.32 -14.83
N ALA A 125 0.55 3.64 -15.05
CA ALA A 125 0.07 4.21 -16.30
C ALA A 125 1.04 3.89 -17.45
N LYS A 126 0.50 3.56 -18.62
CA LYS A 126 1.32 3.38 -19.82
C LYS A 126 2.08 4.67 -20.12
N GLY A 127 3.40 4.59 -20.27
CA GLY A 127 4.25 5.74 -20.58
C GLY A 127 4.84 6.45 -19.34
N ALA A 128 4.33 6.22 -18.13
CA ALA A 128 4.97 6.75 -16.93
C ALA A 128 6.30 6.01 -16.64
N LYS A 129 7.29 6.73 -16.13
CA LYS A 129 8.56 6.14 -15.68
C LYS A 129 8.30 5.25 -14.47
N LEU A 130 8.80 4.01 -14.50
CA LEU A 130 8.80 3.12 -13.34
C LEU A 130 10.24 3.03 -12.80
N PRO A 131 10.48 3.34 -11.52
CA PRO A 131 11.77 3.11 -10.88
C PRO A 131 12.17 1.63 -10.98
N THR A 132 13.43 1.36 -11.37
CA THR A 132 13.92 -0.01 -11.62
C THR A 132 13.87 -0.89 -10.36
N ASP A 133 14.09 -0.30 -9.20
CA ASP A 133 14.10 -1.02 -7.92
C ASP A 133 12.71 -1.49 -7.48
N LEU A 134 11.66 -0.93 -8.07
CA LEU A 134 10.28 -1.34 -7.82
C LEU A 134 9.77 -2.45 -8.77
N LEU A 135 10.61 -2.94 -9.69
CA LEU A 135 10.22 -3.99 -10.63
C LEU A 135 9.87 -5.33 -9.97
N GLY A 136 10.31 -5.56 -8.72
CA GLY A 136 9.94 -6.74 -7.93
C GLY A 136 8.54 -6.70 -7.32
N MET A 137 7.88 -5.54 -7.34
CA MET A 137 6.52 -5.36 -6.82
C MET A 137 5.48 -5.82 -7.84
N THR A 138 4.29 -6.17 -7.35
CA THR A 138 3.17 -6.55 -8.22
C THR A 138 2.67 -5.33 -8.99
N ALA A 139 3.07 -5.21 -10.26
CA ALA A 139 2.70 -4.10 -11.12
C ALA A 139 1.49 -4.44 -12.00
N VAL A 140 0.46 -3.61 -11.94
CA VAL A 140 -0.72 -3.68 -12.80
C VAL A 140 -0.70 -2.50 -13.77
N ARG A 141 -0.41 -2.76 -15.03
CA ARG A 141 -0.41 -1.72 -16.07
C ARG A 141 -1.82 -1.36 -16.49
N TYR A 142 -2.04 -0.08 -16.75
CA TYR A 142 -3.29 0.44 -17.29
C TYR A 142 -3.02 1.47 -18.40
N PRO A 143 -3.93 1.63 -19.38
CA PRO A 143 -3.80 2.65 -20.42
C PRO A 143 -3.97 4.06 -19.81
N ASP A 144 -3.39 5.08 -20.45
CA ASP A 144 -3.47 6.46 -19.99
C ASP A 144 -4.92 6.97 -19.92
N ALA A 145 -5.73 6.64 -20.93
CA ALA A 145 -7.17 6.89 -20.91
C ALA A 145 -7.92 5.61 -20.49
N LEU A 146 -8.23 5.51 -19.19
CA LEU A 146 -8.97 4.38 -18.64
C LEU A 146 -10.44 4.41 -19.03
N ASN A 147 -10.91 3.32 -19.62
CA ASN A 147 -12.33 3.05 -19.79
C ASN A 147 -12.87 2.07 -18.72
N ALA A 148 -14.17 1.82 -18.74
CA ALA A 148 -14.82 0.94 -17.76
C ALA A 148 -14.32 -0.52 -17.82
N ALA A 149 -13.88 -1.02 -19.01
CA ALA A 149 -13.35 -2.38 -19.16
C ALA A 149 -11.96 -2.50 -18.55
N ASP A 150 -11.10 -1.48 -18.76
CA ASP A 150 -9.78 -1.39 -18.15
C ASP A 150 -9.87 -1.38 -16.62
N MET A 151 -10.80 -0.57 -16.07
CA MET A 151 -11.03 -0.51 -14.62
C MET A 151 -11.50 -1.85 -14.05
N ARG A 152 -12.37 -2.57 -14.75
CA ARG A 152 -12.77 -3.93 -14.32
C ARG A 152 -11.58 -4.87 -14.30
N SER A 153 -10.72 -4.83 -15.32
CA SER A 153 -9.51 -5.67 -15.40
C SER A 153 -8.53 -5.36 -14.27
N VAL A 154 -8.28 -4.06 -13.97
CA VAL A 154 -7.42 -3.64 -12.86
C VAL A 154 -8.00 -4.13 -11.53
N ASN A 155 -9.27 -3.86 -11.26
CA ASN A 155 -9.92 -4.29 -10.03
C ASN A 155 -9.90 -5.83 -9.87
N GLN A 156 -10.14 -6.59 -10.94
CA GLN A 156 -10.12 -8.05 -10.90
C GLN A 156 -8.74 -8.60 -10.51
N LYS A 157 -7.65 -8.01 -11.03
CA LYS A 157 -6.28 -8.41 -10.68
C LYS A 157 -5.97 -8.15 -9.21
N LEU A 158 -6.37 -6.97 -8.69
CA LEU A 158 -6.18 -6.63 -7.28
C LEU A 158 -7.03 -7.53 -6.37
N ARG A 159 -8.31 -7.74 -6.70
CA ARG A 159 -9.21 -8.63 -5.94
C ARG A 159 -8.61 -10.02 -5.83
N LYS A 160 -8.17 -10.60 -6.95
CA LYS A 160 -7.54 -11.93 -6.97
C LYS A 160 -6.34 -11.99 -6.03
N ALA A 161 -5.42 -11.03 -6.10
CA ALA A 161 -4.23 -11.00 -5.25
C ALA A 161 -4.59 -10.82 -3.76
N ILE A 162 -5.58 -9.98 -3.44
CA ILE A 162 -6.06 -9.78 -2.07
C ILE A 162 -6.70 -11.06 -1.52
N GLU A 163 -7.50 -11.77 -2.32
CA GLU A 163 -8.16 -13.02 -1.93
C GLU A 163 -7.16 -14.15 -1.73
N GLU A 164 -6.14 -14.25 -2.60
CA GLU A 164 -5.09 -15.27 -2.51
C GLU A 164 -4.17 -15.09 -1.29
N GLU A 165 -3.78 -13.86 -0.99
CA GLU A 165 -2.88 -13.57 0.14
C GLU A 165 -3.62 -13.45 1.47
N GLY A 166 -4.89 -13.04 1.48
CA GLY A 166 -5.69 -12.84 2.68
C GLY A 166 -5.12 -11.77 3.63
N ARG A 167 -5.64 -11.71 4.84
CA ARG A 167 -5.16 -10.76 5.87
C ARG A 167 -3.73 -11.08 6.30
N LEU A 168 -2.97 -10.01 6.59
CA LEU A 168 -1.63 -10.16 7.15
C LEU A 168 -1.71 -10.67 8.59
N THR A 169 -1.15 -11.85 8.85
CA THR A 169 -0.98 -12.35 10.22
C THR A 169 0.21 -11.66 10.85
N ARG A 170 -0.04 -10.69 11.71
CA ARG A 170 1.01 -10.08 12.54
C ARG A 170 1.22 -10.96 13.75
N LEU A 171 2.43 -11.48 13.94
CA LEU A 171 2.82 -12.14 15.18
C LEU A 171 2.87 -11.04 16.26
N GLU A 172 2.14 -11.23 17.36
CA GLU A 172 2.27 -10.38 18.54
C GLU A 172 3.71 -10.53 19.08
N GLY A 173 4.46 -9.46 19.00
CA GLY A 173 5.86 -9.39 19.40
C GLY A 173 6.71 -8.85 18.27
N ASP A 174 6.71 -7.52 18.12
CA ASP A 174 7.61 -6.80 17.21
C ASP A 174 9.06 -7.14 17.61
N TRP A 175 9.65 -8.11 16.92
CA TRP A 175 11.04 -8.54 17.14
C TRP A 175 12.06 -7.39 17.00
N TRP A 176 11.70 -6.30 16.37
CA TRP A 176 12.54 -5.10 16.26
C TRP A 176 12.38 -4.09 17.41
N GLN A 177 11.38 -4.20 18.28
CA GLN A 177 11.36 -3.41 19.51
C GLN A 177 12.45 -3.84 20.51
N HIS A 178 13.02 -5.04 20.35
CA HIS A 178 14.10 -5.55 21.19
C HIS A 178 15.50 -5.16 20.68
N SER A 179 15.62 -4.57 19.48
CA SER A 179 16.91 -4.19 18.89
C SER A 179 17.33 -2.74 19.19
N LEU A 180 16.52 -1.96 19.90
CA LEU A 180 16.82 -0.56 20.25
C LEU A 180 17.19 -0.37 21.73
N THR A 181 17.47 -1.44 22.47
CA THR A 181 17.97 -1.36 23.84
C THR A 181 19.39 -1.94 23.86
N LEU A 182 20.32 -1.23 23.24
CA LEU A 182 21.77 -1.33 23.48
C LEU A 182 22.33 0.06 23.78
#